data_13deba99cb380c1ba5992be9449a03f8
#
_entry.id   13deba99cb380c1ba5992be9449a03f8
#
_cell.length_a   1.000
_cell.length_b   1.000
_cell.length_c   1.000
_cell.angle_alpha   90.00
_cell.angle_beta   90.00
_cell.angle_gamma   90.00
#
_symmetry.space_group_name_H-M   'P 1'
#
loop_
_entity.id
_entity.type
_entity.pdbx_description
1 polymer ?
#
loop_
_entity_poly.entity_id
_entity_poly.type
_entity_poly.pdbx_seq_one_letter_code
_entity_poly.pdbx_strand_id
1 'polypeptide(L)'
;MSRLIEQIKQKDACAFTHGGKFHADDVFSSALLLYINPEISITRGNSVPDDFTGIVFDIGRGEFDHHQKDSRIRENGVPYAAFGLLWEAVGADILGEELAVKFDESFVQPLDNNDNTGEKNELATLIGNFNPSWDYEGGSDEAFFQAVSVAGMILENKFERYRGNERADKRVEEVLAKHDPTSRILVLPEFIPCQKALSETDIAFVIFPSNRGGFCIQPQKREYSMNYKCSFPAEWLGLEGEELVNATGISGAIFCHKGGFIMTVKEQDEAVKACEKALSLHKDSSVIVWYGSKGDTAAMACDSQTDELLINVAKARGIKGVHICHVDAMPVPQLELTEIDSETAYAEVLMEKPQWKAYVKEQVKRILKYRPEAVYVEGNAFETYPVIRALRKKHIPVL
;
A
#
# COMPACT_ATOMS: atom_id res chain seq x y z
N MET A 1 9.90 14.76 -23.76
CA MET A 1 10.48 15.58 -22.69
C MET A 1 9.66 16.83 -22.57
N SER A 2 9.13 17.14 -21.40
CA SER A 2 8.26 18.30 -21.19
C SER A 2 9.07 19.61 -21.30
N ARG A 3 8.38 20.72 -21.65
CA ARG A 3 9.00 22.05 -21.69
C ARG A 3 9.62 22.44 -20.33
N LEU A 4 8.99 22.00 -19.25
CA LEU A 4 9.49 22.30 -17.91
C LEU A 4 10.82 21.58 -17.62
N ILE A 5 10.97 20.31 -18.03
CA ILE A 5 12.24 19.58 -17.90
C ILE A 5 13.38 20.29 -18.66
N GLU A 6 13.10 20.80 -19.83
CA GLU A 6 14.10 21.56 -20.61
C GLU A 6 14.52 22.85 -19.90
N GLN A 7 13.55 23.55 -19.28
CA GLN A 7 13.81 24.75 -18.48
C GLN A 7 14.62 24.42 -17.22
N ILE A 8 14.26 23.35 -16.48
CA ILE A 8 14.98 22.93 -15.27
C ILE A 8 16.44 22.57 -15.60
N LYS A 9 16.70 21.94 -16.75
CA LYS A 9 18.04 21.48 -17.14
C LYS A 9 18.96 22.57 -17.72
N GLN A 10 18.49 23.80 -17.82
CA GLN A 10 19.37 24.91 -18.24
C GLN A 10 20.47 25.15 -17.20
N LYS A 11 21.63 25.57 -17.65
CA LYS A 11 22.81 25.77 -16.79
C LYS A 11 22.60 26.85 -15.72
N ASP A 12 21.77 27.85 -16.04
CA ASP A 12 21.43 28.99 -15.20
C ASP A 12 19.98 28.89 -14.64
N ALA A 13 19.44 27.66 -14.59
CA ALA A 13 18.11 27.44 -14.05
C ALA A 13 18.00 27.92 -12.61
N CYS A 14 16.91 28.62 -12.35
CA CYS A 14 16.60 29.11 -11.01
C CYS A 14 15.11 28.88 -10.67
N ALA A 15 14.86 28.74 -9.39
CA ALA A 15 13.52 28.56 -8.85
C ALA A 15 13.29 29.44 -7.62
N PHE A 16 12.04 29.77 -7.34
CA PHE A 16 11.64 30.62 -6.23
C PHE A 16 10.44 30.02 -5.51
N THR A 17 10.51 29.99 -4.18
CA THR A 17 9.39 29.60 -3.31
C THR A 17 9.27 30.55 -2.11
N HIS A 18 8.24 30.35 -1.29
CA HIS A 18 8.02 31.19 -0.12
C HIS A 18 9.09 31.03 0.97
N GLY A 19 9.32 32.09 1.74
CA GLY A 19 10.17 32.11 2.92
C GLY A 19 9.43 31.74 4.21
N GLY A 20 10.14 31.77 5.32
CA GLY A 20 9.57 31.52 6.64
C GLY A 20 9.35 30.03 6.93
N LYS A 21 8.22 29.69 7.58
CA LYS A 21 7.87 28.31 7.89
C LYS A 21 7.63 27.53 6.61
N PHE A 22 8.23 26.35 6.51
CA PHE A 22 8.11 25.47 5.36
C PHE A 22 7.30 24.20 5.68
N HIS A 23 6.75 23.59 4.65
CA HIS A 23 5.95 22.37 4.70
C HIS A 23 6.59 21.24 3.89
N ALA A 24 5.94 20.09 3.82
CA ALA A 24 6.45 19.00 2.99
C ALA A 24 6.31 19.32 1.49
N ASP A 25 5.36 20.15 1.13
CA ASP A 25 5.05 20.53 -0.23
C ASP A 25 6.20 21.29 -0.90
N ASP A 26 6.60 22.44 -0.36
CA ASP A 26 7.72 23.24 -0.89
C ASP A 26 9.07 22.51 -0.78
N VAL A 27 9.24 21.69 0.28
CA VAL A 27 10.45 20.89 0.48
C VAL A 27 10.57 19.78 -0.60
N PHE A 28 9.51 18.99 -0.86
CA PHE A 28 9.54 17.96 -1.90
C PHE A 28 9.55 18.55 -3.31
N SER A 29 8.93 19.70 -3.52
CA SER A 29 9.03 20.49 -4.76
C SER A 29 10.47 20.86 -5.05
N SER A 30 11.16 21.42 -4.07
CA SER A 30 12.59 21.77 -4.17
C SER A 30 13.48 20.56 -4.41
N ALA A 31 13.22 19.46 -3.69
CA ALA A 31 13.95 18.20 -3.84
C ALA A 31 13.76 17.59 -5.23
N LEU A 32 12.56 17.69 -5.82
CA LEU A 32 12.26 17.24 -7.17
C LEU A 32 13.04 18.04 -8.22
N LEU A 33 13.08 19.36 -8.09
CA LEU A 33 13.86 20.23 -8.99
C LEU A 33 15.35 19.91 -8.94
N LEU A 34 15.91 19.76 -7.73
CA LEU A 34 17.31 19.37 -7.50
C LEU A 34 17.63 17.95 -8.00
N TYR A 35 16.67 17.03 -7.94
CA TYR A 35 16.83 15.69 -8.52
C TYR A 35 17.01 15.75 -10.05
N ILE A 36 16.29 16.66 -10.73
CA ILE A 36 16.36 16.84 -12.19
C ILE A 36 17.63 17.62 -12.57
N ASN A 37 17.98 18.67 -11.81
CA ASN A 37 19.15 19.49 -11.99
C ASN A 37 19.79 19.82 -10.63
N PRO A 38 20.87 19.14 -10.24
CA PRO A 38 21.56 19.42 -8.98
C PRO A 38 22.18 20.83 -8.87
N GLU A 39 22.31 21.54 -9.98
CA GLU A 39 22.89 22.89 -10.04
C GLU A 39 21.83 24.00 -10.05
N ILE A 40 20.52 23.66 -10.02
CA ILE A 40 19.45 24.66 -10.00
C ILE A 40 19.55 25.51 -8.72
N SER A 41 19.49 26.84 -8.88
CA SER A 41 19.49 27.76 -7.76
C SER A 41 18.08 27.96 -7.22
N ILE A 42 17.84 27.62 -5.95
CA ILE A 42 16.54 27.81 -5.29
C ILE A 42 16.64 28.95 -4.30
N THR A 43 15.79 29.96 -4.48
CA THR A 43 15.67 31.13 -3.61
C THR A 43 14.34 31.13 -2.87
N ARG A 44 14.37 31.56 -1.63
CA ARG A 44 13.16 31.70 -0.79
C ARG A 44 12.92 33.16 -0.43
N GLY A 45 11.65 33.55 -0.36
CA GLY A 45 11.32 34.94 0.01
C GLY A 45 9.82 35.14 0.23
N ASN A 46 9.45 36.34 0.70
CA ASN A 46 8.05 36.67 1.02
C ASN A 46 7.25 37.14 -0.21
N SER A 47 7.92 37.46 -1.29
CA SER A 47 7.30 37.86 -2.57
C SER A 47 8.22 37.55 -3.73
N VAL A 48 7.65 37.13 -4.84
CA VAL A 48 8.42 36.91 -6.08
C VAL A 48 8.90 38.26 -6.62
N PRO A 49 10.20 38.41 -6.93
CA PRO A 49 10.68 39.64 -7.58
C PRO A 49 10.05 39.84 -8.96
N ASP A 50 9.74 41.09 -9.31
CA ASP A 50 9.04 41.45 -10.57
C ASP A 50 9.80 41.01 -11.83
N ASP A 51 11.13 40.93 -11.75
CA ASP A 51 12.05 40.56 -12.84
C ASP A 51 12.44 39.07 -12.79
N PHE A 52 11.86 38.26 -11.90
CA PHE A 52 12.18 36.85 -11.79
C PHE A 52 11.59 36.06 -12.98
N THR A 53 12.45 35.34 -13.70
CA THR A 53 12.07 34.58 -14.90
C THR A 53 12.19 33.07 -14.75
N GLY A 54 12.55 32.59 -13.55
CA GLY A 54 12.70 31.16 -13.23
C GLY A 54 11.39 30.47 -12.93
N ILE A 55 11.50 29.30 -12.33
CA ILE A 55 10.35 28.48 -11.93
C ILE A 55 9.85 28.99 -10.58
N VAL A 56 8.58 29.39 -10.51
CA VAL A 56 7.94 29.84 -9.26
C VAL A 56 6.98 28.77 -8.82
N PHE A 57 7.06 28.34 -7.55
CA PHE A 57 6.18 27.32 -6.97
C PHE A 57 5.81 27.66 -5.53
N ASP A 58 4.63 27.22 -5.12
CA ASP A 58 4.06 27.42 -3.78
C ASP A 58 3.98 28.89 -3.33
N ILE A 59 3.99 29.83 -4.26
CA ILE A 59 3.85 31.27 -4.09
C ILE A 59 3.57 31.94 -5.44
N GLY A 60 3.00 33.14 -5.40
CA GLY A 60 2.90 34.00 -6.60
C GLY A 60 1.68 33.75 -7.47
N ARG A 61 0.82 32.81 -7.12
CA ARG A 61 -0.44 32.47 -7.83
C ARG A 61 -0.25 32.09 -9.29
N GLY A 62 0.93 31.49 -9.60
CA GLY A 62 1.26 31.00 -10.94
C GLY A 62 0.86 29.56 -11.15
N GLU A 63 1.49 28.93 -12.17
CA GLU A 63 1.19 27.58 -12.64
C GLU A 63 1.40 26.49 -11.56
N PHE A 64 2.41 26.67 -10.70
CA PHE A 64 2.76 25.70 -9.65
C PHE A 64 2.46 26.24 -8.23
N ASP A 65 1.40 27.03 -8.11
CA ASP A 65 0.88 27.51 -6.85
C ASP A 65 -0.58 27.07 -6.68
N HIS A 66 -1.01 26.77 -5.48
CA HIS A 66 -2.34 26.23 -5.15
C HIS A 66 -3.16 27.14 -4.22
N HIS A 67 -2.66 28.32 -3.86
CA HIS A 67 -3.29 29.25 -2.90
C HIS A 67 -4.43 30.11 -3.49
N GLN A 68 -4.71 29.98 -4.78
CA GLN A 68 -5.81 30.68 -5.44
C GLN A 68 -7.15 29.96 -5.26
N LYS A 69 -8.27 30.71 -5.40
CA LYS A 69 -9.63 30.16 -5.22
C LYS A 69 -10.00 29.06 -6.21
N ASP A 70 -9.42 29.10 -7.39
CA ASP A 70 -9.60 28.14 -8.48
C ASP A 70 -8.47 27.13 -8.54
N SER A 71 -7.90 26.79 -7.37
CA SER A 71 -6.87 25.74 -7.26
C SER A 71 -7.36 24.42 -7.84
N ARG A 72 -6.46 23.70 -8.51
CA ARG A 72 -6.77 22.48 -9.24
C ARG A 72 -7.08 21.33 -8.30
N ILE A 73 -8.04 20.50 -8.70
CA ILE A 73 -8.43 19.28 -7.98
C ILE A 73 -8.36 18.11 -8.97
N ARG A 74 -7.83 16.98 -8.54
CA ARG A 74 -7.79 15.74 -9.33
C ARG A 74 -9.20 15.15 -9.49
N GLU A 75 -9.40 14.33 -10.51
CA GLU A 75 -10.69 13.66 -10.76
C GLU A 75 -11.22 12.87 -9.56
N ASN A 76 -10.33 12.32 -8.74
CA ASN A 76 -10.68 11.59 -7.51
C ASN A 76 -10.95 12.50 -6.30
N GLY A 77 -10.96 13.82 -6.48
CA GLY A 77 -11.28 14.81 -5.46
C GLY A 77 -10.08 15.25 -4.60
N VAL A 78 -8.88 14.72 -4.79
CA VAL A 78 -7.69 15.15 -4.06
C VAL A 78 -7.17 16.47 -4.64
N PRO A 79 -7.05 17.54 -3.83
CA PRO A 79 -6.51 18.80 -4.30
C PRO A 79 -5.03 18.69 -4.65
N TYR A 80 -4.58 19.49 -5.62
CA TYR A 80 -3.15 19.64 -5.86
C TYR A 80 -2.53 20.62 -4.87
N ALA A 81 -1.29 20.34 -4.45
CA ALA A 81 -0.38 21.33 -3.90
C ALA A 81 0.77 21.56 -4.90
N ALA A 82 1.76 22.38 -4.60
CA ALA A 82 2.82 22.71 -5.55
C ALA A 82 3.60 21.48 -5.99
N PHE A 83 3.86 20.55 -5.07
CA PHE A 83 4.53 19.29 -5.38
C PHE A 83 3.75 18.46 -6.40
N GLY A 84 2.44 18.34 -6.25
CA GLY A 84 1.58 17.63 -7.20
C GLY A 84 1.53 18.29 -8.56
N LEU A 85 1.48 19.62 -8.62
CA LEU A 85 1.50 20.40 -9.88
C LEU A 85 2.83 20.19 -10.62
N LEU A 86 3.97 20.26 -9.92
CA LEU A 86 5.27 19.98 -10.51
C LEU A 86 5.39 18.51 -10.94
N TRP A 87 4.92 17.58 -10.09
CA TRP A 87 4.95 16.15 -10.42
C TRP A 87 4.16 15.82 -11.70
N GLU A 88 2.96 16.38 -11.84
CA GLU A 88 2.14 16.21 -13.05
C GLU A 88 2.91 16.64 -14.30
N ALA A 89 3.67 17.73 -14.21
CA ALA A 89 4.40 18.28 -15.35
C ALA A 89 5.67 17.48 -15.73
N VAL A 90 6.32 16.79 -14.76
CA VAL A 90 7.63 16.14 -15.00
C VAL A 90 7.66 14.67 -14.67
N GLY A 91 6.69 14.14 -13.96
CA GLY A 91 6.70 12.77 -13.44
C GLY A 91 6.83 11.71 -14.53
N ALA A 92 6.13 11.88 -15.65
CA ALA A 92 6.21 10.97 -16.79
C ALA A 92 7.61 10.95 -17.44
N ASP A 93 8.30 12.08 -17.46
CA ASP A 93 9.69 12.15 -17.94
C ASP A 93 10.69 11.44 -17.01
N ILE A 94 10.35 11.31 -15.71
CA ILE A 94 11.21 10.69 -14.69
C ILE A 94 10.98 9.18 -14.60
N LEU A 95 9.72 8.73 -14.56
CA LEU A 95 9.35 7.33 -14.29
C LEU A 95 8.60 6.65 -15.46
N GLY A 96 8.23 7.38 -16.52
CA GLY A 96 7.26 6.92 -17.51
C GLY A 96 5.82 7.08 -17.01
N GLU A 97 4.86 7.12 -17.94
CA GLU A 97 3.46 7.46 -17.65
C GLU A 97 2.83 6.58 -16.57
N GLU A 98 2.91 5.25 -16.70
CA GLU A 98 2.28 4.31 -15.77
C GLU A 98 2.82 4.42 -14.34
N LEU A 99 4.15 4.48 -14.19
CA LEU A 99 4.76 4.57 -12.85
C LEU A 99 4.60 5.96 -12.24
N ALA A 100 4.52 7.01 -13.06
CA ALA A 100 4.26 8.37 -12.60
C ALA A 100 2.87 8.49 -11.96
N VAL A 101 1.85 7.88 -12.55
CA VAL A 101 0.50 7.82 -11.97
C VAL A 101 0.50 7.06 -10.65
N LYS A 102 1.13 5.88 -10.59
CA LYS A 102 1.23 5.09 -9.34
C LYS A 102 1.97 5.83 -8.23
N PHE A 103 3.01 6.58 -8.59
CA PHE A 103 3.75 7.40 -7.64
C PHE A 103 2.91 8.58 -7.15
N ASP A 104 2.16 9.24 -8.05
CA ASP A 104 1.23 10.29 -7.68
C ASP A 104 0.23 9.79 -6.64
N GLU A 105 -0.51 8.72 -6.94
CA GLU A 105 -1.53 8.17 -6.06
C GLU A 105 -0.99 7.73 -4.69
N SER A 106 0.18 7.09 -4.66
CA SER A 106 0.71 6.48 -3.43
C SER A 106 1.60 7.38 -2.60
N PHE A 107 2.13 8.47 -3.16
CA PHE A 107 3.09 9.32 -2.49
C PHE A 107 2.78 10.80 -2.57
N VAL A 108 2.49 11.33 -3.77
CA VAL A 108 2.28 12.76 -3.97
C VAL A 108 0.93 13.21 -3.40
N GLN A 109 -0.15 12.52 -3.79
CA GLN A 109 -1.51 12.86 -3.33
C GLN A 109 -1.66 12.90 -1.80
N PRO A 110 -1.11 11.95 -1.01
CA PRO A 110 -1.15 12.05 0.45
C PRO A 110 -0.44 13.28 1.02
N LEU A 111 0.60 13.80 0.36
CA LEU A 111 1.30 15.03 0.76
C LEU A 111 0.50 16.27 0.37
N ASP A 112 0.02 16.33 -0.87
CA ASP A 112 -0.86 17.40 -1.35
C ASP A 112 -2.13 17.53 -0.49
N ASN A 113 -2.74 16.39 -0.15
CA ASN A 113 -3.92 16.39 0.70
C ASN A 113 -3.62 16.88 2.12
N ASN A 114 -2.48 16.49 2.70
CA ASN A 114 -2.04 17.02 4.00
C ASN A 114 -1.89 18.53 3.96
N ASP A 115 -1.25 19.07 2.93
CA ASP A 115 -0.99 20.50 2.81
C ASP A 115 -2.28 21.30 2.69
N ASN A 116 -3.21 20.87 1.84
CA ASN A 116 -4.47 21.58 1.61
C ASN A 116 -5.51 21.42 2.74
N THR A 117 -5.53 20.30 3.46
CA THR A 117 -6.62 19.96 4.39
C THR A 117 -6.18 19.82 5.84
N GLY A 118 -4.88 19.70 6.09
CA GLY A 118 -4.35 19.36 7.41
C GLY A 118 -4.56 17.89 7.80
N GLU A 119 -5.01 17.01 6.88
CA GLU A 119 -5.10 15.57 7.16
C GLU A 119 -3.74 15.03 7.58
N LYS A 120 -3.70 14.24 8.66
CA LYS A 120 -2.45 13.79 9.26
C LYS A 120 -1.62 12.94 8.28
N ASN A 121 -0.41 13.39 8.00
CA ASN A 121 0.60 12.66 7.25
C ASN A 121 1.89 12.59 8.08
N GLU A 122 2.38 11.39 8.38
CA GLU A 122 3.56 11.19 9.23
C GLU A 122 4.84 11.74 8.57
N LEU A 123 4.98 11.58 7.26
CA LEU A 123 6.14 12.10 6.52
C LEU A 123 6.12 13.64 6.51
N ALA A 124 4.98 14.26 6.24
CA ALA A 124 4.84 15.71 6.31
C ALA A 124 5.15 16.24 7.72
N THR A 125 4.71 15.53 8.76
CA THR A 125 5.05 15.86 10.15
C THR A 125 6.57 15.79 10.40
N LEU A 126 7.24 14.73 9.90
CA LEU A 126 8.69 14.58 10.05
C LEU A 126 9.47 15.70 9.34
N ILE A 127 9.07 16.06 8.11
CA ILE A 127 9.65 17.19 7.38
C ILE A 127 9.39 18.51 8.13
N GLY A 128 8.17 18.70 8.60
CA GLY A 128 7.80 19.90 9.39
C GLY A 128 8.61 20.08 10.69
N ASN A 129 9.12 19.00 11.26
CA ASN A 129 9.98 19.05 12.46
C ASN A 129 11.38 19.64 12.21
N PHE A 130 11.78 19.83 10.97
CA PHE A 130 13.00 20.58 10.63
C PHE A 130 12.82 22.09 10.82
N ASN A 131 11.60 22.62 10.85
CA ASN A 131 11.40 24.04 11.12
C ASN A 131 12.03 24.42 12.46
N PRO A 132 12.74 25.57 12.54
CA PRO A 132 13.25 26.06 13.79
C PRO A 132 12.14 26.26 14.82
N SER A 133 12.49 26.20 16.12
CA SER A 133 11.54 26.50 17.17
C SER A 133 11.11 27.98 17.11
N TRP A 134 9.92 28.27 17.63
CA TRP A 134 9.29 29.59 17.53
C TRP A 134 10.15 30.75 18.10
N ASP A 135 11.07 30.46 19.02
CA ASP A 135 11.96 31.38 19.71
C ASP A 135 13.38 31.45 19.11
N TYR A 136 13.58 30.81 17.96
CA TYR A 136 14.84 30.87 17.25
C TYR A 136 14.97 32.19 16.47
N GLU A 137 16.01 32.97 16.76
CA GLU A 137 16.24 34.29 16.16
C GLU A 137 16.88 34.24 14.75
N GLY A 138 17.31 33.06 14.28
CA GLY A 138 17.88 32.89 12.95
C GLY A 138 16.83 32.68 11.85
N GLY A 139 17.27 32.69 10.60
CA GLY A 139 16.43 32.34 9.44
C GLY A 139 16.13 30.84 9.35
N SER A 140 15.12 30.46 8.57
CA SER A 140 14.73 29.06 8.36
C SER A 140 15.41 28.40 7.15
N ASP A 141 16.22 29.11 6.37
CA ASP A 141 16.73 28.63 5.09
C ASP A 141 17.72 27.47 5.22
N GLU A 142 18.60 27.51 6.22
CA GLU A 142 19.50 26.38 6.48
C GLU A 142 18.72 25.10 6.83
N ALA A 143 17.74 25.21 7.71
CA ALA A 143 16.86 24.12 8.11
C ALA A 143 16.00 23.60 6.94
N PHE A 144 15.54 24.50 6.08
CA PHE A 144 14.85 24.15 4.84
C PHE A 144 15.70 23.29 3.92
N PHE A 145 16.94 23.71 3.63
CA PHE A 145 17.83 22.92 2.76
C PHE A 145 18.28 21.61 3.40
N GLN A 146 18.35 21.52 4.72
CA GLN A 146 18.52 20.22 5.40
C GLN A 146 17.31 19.31 5.15
N ALA A 147 16.08 19.82 5.28
CA ALA A 147 14.85 19.07 4.97
C ALA A 147 14.80 18.66 3.49
N VAL A 148 15.16 19.56 2.57
CA VAL A 148 15.26 19.28 1.13
C VAL A 148 16.25 18.16 0.83
N SER A 149 17.39 18.13 1.50
CA SER A 149 18.38 17.05 1.34
C SER A 149 17.82 15.69 1.77
N VAL A 150 17.06 15.65 2.87
CA VAL A 150 16.36 14.43 3.32
C VAL A 150 15.27 14.01 2.33
N ALA A 151 14.46 14.95 1.85
CA ALA A 151 13.44 14.70 0.85
C ALA A 151 14.04 14.18 -0.48
N GLY A 152 15.18 14.71 -0.90
CA GLY A 152 15.95 14.23 -2.07
C GLY A 152 16.34 12.77 -1.94
N MET A 153 16.92 12.37 -0.81
CA MET A 153 17.24 10.96 -0.54
C MET A 153 16.00 10.05 -0.56
N ILE A 154 14.88 10.54 -0.06
CA ILE A 154 13.61 9.80 -0.11
C ILE A 154 13.14 9.61 -1.55
N LEU A 155 13.14 10.66 -2.37
CA LEU A 155 12.74 10.61 -3.77
C LEU A 155 13.62 9.67 -4.59
N GLU A 156 14.96 9.80 -4.49
CA GLU A 156 15.90 8.94 -5.19
C GLU A 156 15.67 7.45 -4.89
N ASN A 157 15.54 7.10 -3.60
CA ASN A 157 15.31 5.72 -3.18
C ASN A 157 13.94 5.21 -3.64
N LYS A 158 12.91 6.06 -3.62
CA LYS A 158 11.59 5.69 -4.14
C LYS A 158 11.63 5.46 -5.65
N PHE A 159 12.22 6.37 -6.42
CA PHE A 159 12.32 6.22 -7.88
C PHE A 159 13.11 4.97 -8.26
N GLU A 160 14.23 4.72 -7.59
CA GLU A 160 15.02 3.51 -7.84
C GLU A 160 14.23 2.25 -7.48
N ARG A 161 13.44 2.26 -6.39
CA ARG A 161 12.57 1.15 -6.04
C ARG A 161 11.49 0.88 -7.10
N TYR A 162 10.87 1.93 -7.67
CA TYR A 162 9.89 1.78 -8.77
C TYR A 162 10.53 1.17 -10.01
N ARG A 163 11.69 1.69 -10.43
CA ARG A 163 12.46 1.14 -11.56
C ARG A 163 12.95 -0.28 -11.28
N GLY A 164 13.37 -0.56 -10.05
CA GLY A 164 13.79 -1.88 -9.61
C GLY A 164 12.66 -2.91 -9.69
N ASN A 165 11.45 -2.53 -9.30
CA ASN A 165 10.29 -3.40 -9.43
C ASN A 165 9.93 -3.67 -10.89
N GLU A 166 10.01 -2.66 -11.78
CA GLU A 166 9.79 -2.87 -13.22
C GLU A 166 10.82 -3.84 -13.82
N ARG A 167 12.11 -3.69 -13.45
CA ARG A 167 13.15 -4.65 -13.86
C ARG A 167 12.88 -6.05 -13.31
N ALA A 168 12.38 -6.15 -12.08
CA ALA A 168 12.01 -7.42 -11.47
C ALA A 168 10.83 -8.09 -12.21
N ASP A 169 9.77 -7.34 -12.52
CA ASP A 169 8.63 -7.85 -13.28
C ASP A 169 9.08 -8.45 -14.61
N LYS A 170 9.89 -7.72 -15.41
CA LYS A 170 10.47 -8.22 -16.68
C LYS A 170 11.32 -9.49 -16.49
N ARG A 171 12.12 -9.52 -15.42
CA ARG A 171 12.97 -10.68 -15.13
C ARG A 171 12.15 -11.92 -14.73
N VAL A 172 11.06 -11.73 -14.00
CA VAL A 172 10.14 -12.81 -13.65
C VAL A 172 9.41 -13.33 -14.88
N GLU A 173 8.97 -12.45 -15.79
CA GLU A 173 8.34 -12.83 -17.06
C GLU A 173 9.28 -13.71 -17.91
N GLU A 174 10.59 -13.38 -18.00
CA GLU A 174 11.58 -14.21 -18.71
C GLU A 174 11.72 -15.62 -18.11
N VAL A 175 11.59 -15.76 -16.79
CA VAL A 175 11.64 -17.07 -16.12
C VAL A 175 10.33 -17.81 -16.35
N LEU A 176 9.19 -17.12 -16.25
CA LEU A 176 7.86 -17.69 -16.49
C LEU A 176 7.71 -18.23 -17.93
N ALA A 177 8.29 -17.55 -18.91
CA ALA A 177 8.25 -18.00 -20.31
C ALA A 177 8.92 -19.37 -20.54
N LYS A 178 9.77 -19.82 -19.62
CA LYS A 178 10.48 -21.12 -19.65
C LYS A 178 9.96 -22.10 -18.61
N HIS A 179 9.01 -21.67 -17.79
CA HIS A 179 8.44 -22.45 -16.70
C HIS A 179 7.41 -23.45 -17.23
N ASP A 180 7.36 -24.65 -16.65
CA ASP A 180 6.29 -25.62 -16.91
C ASP A 180 4.96 -25.07 -16.35
N PRO A 181 3.97 -24.78 -17.22
CA PRO A 181 2.72 -24.17 -16.79
C PRO A 181 1.88 -25.06 -15.85
N THR A 182 2.20 -26.36 -15.76
CA THR A 182 1.54 -27.29 -14.84
C THR A 182 2.17 -27.30 -13.45
N SER A 183 3.38 -26.77 -13.30
CA SER A 183 4.07 -26.72 -12.03
C SER A 183 3.60 -25.52 -11.19
N ARG A 184 3.31 -25.76 -9.92
CA ARG A 184 2.97 -24.73 -8.94
C ARG A 184 4.19 -24.23 -8.15
N ILE A 185 5.40 -24.61 -8.58
CA ILE A 185 6.67 -24.28 -7.92
C ILE A 185 7.56 -23.57 -8.92
N LEU A 186 7.91 -22.32 -8.68
CA LEU A 186 8.81 -21.54 -9.51
C LEU A 186 10.18 -21.46 -8.86
N VAL A 187 11.24 -21.79 -9.59
CA VAL A 187 12.63 -21.61 -9.14
C VAL A 187 13.20 -20.37 -9.82
N LEU A 188 13.63 -19.41 -9.01
CA LEU A 188 14.31 -18.20 -9.46
C LEU A 188 15.83 -18.35 -9.29
N PRO A 189 16.65 -17.78 -10.20
CA PRO A 189 18.11 -17.84 -10.12
C PRO A 189 18.68 -16.99 -8.95
N GLU A 190 17.89 -16.04 -8.47
CA GLU A 190 18.22 -15.12 -7.39
C GLU A 190 16.92 -14.61 -6.73
N PHE A 191 17.03 -13.91 -5.60
CA PHE A 191 15.85 -13.21 -5.05
C PHE A 191 15.38 -12.11 -5.99
N ILE A 192 14.19 -12.25 -6.53
CA ILE A 192 13.50 -11.25 -7.36
C ILE A 192 12.13 -10.97 -6.73
N PRO A 193 11.76 -9.70 -6.46
CA PRO A 193 10.39 -9.38 -6.08
C PRO A 193 9.40 -9.83 -7.17
N CYS A 194 8.54 -10.77 -6.88
CA CYS A 194 7.70 -11.45 -7.89
C CYS A 194 6.22 -11.49 -7.54
N GLN A 195 5.82 -10.98 -6.38
CA GLN A 195 4.45 -11.13 -5.89
C GLN A 195 3.40 -10.58 -6.87
N LYS A 196 3.67 -9.42 -7.50
CA LYS A 196 2.77 -8.81 -8.47
C LYS A 196 2.69 -9.64 -9.75
N ALA A 197 3.84 -10.01 -10.33
CA ALA A 197 3.90 -10.81 -11.56
C ALA A 197 3.28 -12.20 -11.40
N LEU A 198 3.24 -12.74 -10.17
CA LEU A 198 2.69 -14.06 -9.86
C LEU A 198 1.25 -14.03 -9.34
N SER A 199 0.65 -12.86 -9.15
CA SER A 199 -0.69 -12.73 -8.54
C SER A 199 -1.75 -13.56 -9.26
N GLU A 200 -1.80 -13.49 -10.58
CA GLU A 200 -2.78 -14.14 -11.43
C GLU A 200 -2.36 -15.57 -11.88
N THR A 201 -1.18 -16.06 -11.44
CA THR A 201 -0.70 -17.41 -11.78
C THR A 201 -1.12 -18.44 -10.74
N ASP A 202 -1.03 -19.75 -11.08
CA ASP A 202 -1.23 -20.85 -10.12
C ASP A 202 0.00 -21.18 -9.26
N ILE A 203 1.11 -20.47 -9.45
CA ILE A 203 2.34 -20.68 -8.69
C ILE A 203 2.09 -20.43 -7.21
N ALA A 204 2.30 -21.47 -6.41
CA ALA A 204 2.07 -21.43 -4.96
C ALA A 204 3.35 -21.16 -4.17
N PHE A 205 4.49 -21.59 -4.68
CA PHE A 205 5.80 -21.42 -4.02
C PHE A 205 6.83 -20.87 -4.99
N VAL A 206 7.69 -20.00 -4.46
CA VAL A 206 8.90 -19.53 -5.14
C VAL A 206 10.12 -19.98 -4.34
N ILE A 207 11.11 -20.54 -5.04
CA ILE A 207 12.39 -20.98 -4.50
C ILE A 207 13.47 -20.08 -5.07
N PHE A 208 14.40 -19.60 -4.24
CA PHE A 208 15.55 -18.81 -4.66
C PHE A 208 16.74 -19.01 -3.71
N PRO A 209 17.98 -18.83 -4.19
CA PRO A 209 19.17 -18.92 -3.35
C PRO A 209 19.14 -17.89 -2.20
N SER A 210 19.50 -18.32 -1.01
CA SER A 210 19.64 -17.45 0.16
C SER A 210 21.02 -16.80 0.20
N ASN A 211 21.08 -15.51 0.54
CA ASN A 211 22.35 -14.82 0.78
C ASN A 211 23.08 -15.30 2.07
N ARG A 212 22.42 -16.15 2.86
CA ARG A 212 23.00 -16.81 4.06
C ARG A 212 23.41 -18.26 3.80
N GLY A 213 23.37 -18.70 2.53
CA GLY A 213 23.57 -20.07 2.12
C GLY A 213 22.28 -20.88 2.06
N GLY A 214 22.27 -21.92 1.22
CA GLY A 214 21.08 -22.72 0.94
C GLY A 214 20.03 -21.98 0.11
N PHE A 215 18.77 -22.41 0.24
CA PHE A 215 17.64 -21.92 -0.55
C PHE A 215 16.49 -21.49 0.36
N CYS A 216 15.85 -20.41 -0.03
CA CYS A 216 14.60 -19.91 0.55
C CYS A 216 13.41 -20.45 -0.24
N ILE A 217 12.36 -20.80 0.48
CA ILE A 217 11.04 -21.14 -0.06
C ILE A 217 10.05 -20.09 0.44
N GLN A 218 9.37 -19.40 -0.47
CA GLN A 218 8.41 -18.37 -0.15
C GLN A 218 7.02 -18.71 -0.73
N PRO A 219 6.00 -18.94 0.12
CA PRO A 219 4.65 -19.13 -0.36
C PRO A 219 4.09 -17.84 -0.97
N GLN A 220 3.35 -17.98 -2.07
CA GLN A 220 2.74 -16.86 -2.79
C GLN A 220 1.33 -16.61 -2.29
N LYS A 221 1.01 -15.32 -2.12
CA LYS A 221 -0.34 -14.90 -1.70
C LYS A 221 -1.33 -15.02 -2.86
N ARG A 222 -2.59 -15.25 -2.52
CA ARG A 222 -3.70 -15.08 -3.46
C ARG A 222 -3.87 -13.59 -3.77
N GLU A 223 -4.37 -13.30 -4.94
CA GLU A 223 -4.70 -11.95 -5.33
C GLU A 223 -5.74 -11.35 -4.37
N TYR A 224 -5.54 -10.09 -3.98
CA TYR A 224 -6.41 -9.36 -3.04
C TYR A 224 -6.69 -10.08 -1.72
N SER A 225 -5.83 -11.00 -1.29
CA SER A 225 -6.01 -11.79 -0.07
C SER A 225 -4.77 -11.76 0.82
N MET A 226 -4.97 -11.90 2.13
CA MET A 226 -3.89 -12.11 3.08
C MET A 226 -3.42 -13.57 3.14
N ASN A 227 -4.16 -14.48 2.51
CA ASN A 227 -3.89 -15.91 2.52
C ASN A 227 -2.94 -16.32 1.40
N TYR A 228 -2.20 -17.40 1.62
CA TYR A 228 -1.35 -17.98 0.61
C TYR A 228 -2.13 -18.93 -0.31
N LYS A 229 -1.67 -19.09 -1.56
CA LYS A 229 -2.18 -20.09 -2.51
C LYS A 229 -1.96 -21.52 -1.99
N CYS A 230 -0.89 -21.71 -1.23
CA CYS A 230 -0.61 -22.88 -0.40
C CYS A 230 0.23 -22.42 0.79
N SER A 231 -0.20 -22.78 2.00
CA SER A 231 0.57 -22.51 3.23
C SER A 231 1.48 -23.70 3.55
N PHE A 232 2.56 -23.44 4.27
CA PHE A 232 3.28 -24.54 4.94
C PHE A 232 2.35 -25.24 5.93
N PRO A 233 2.49 -26.57 6.12
CA PRO A 233 1.80 -27.29 7.18
C PRO A 233 2.00 -26.65 8.55
N ALA A 234 0.95 -26.62 9.37
CA ALA A 234 0.98 -25.94 10.67
C ALA A 234 2.05 -26.53 11.61
N GLU A 235 2.29 -27.83 11.49
CA GLU A 235 3.30 -28.58 12.26
C GLU A 235 4.76 -28.22 11.91
N TRP A 236 5.00 -27.48 10.82
CA TRP A 236 6.34 -27.00 10.44
C TRP A 236 6.65 -25.63 11.01
N LEU A 237 5.59 -24.86 11.34
CA LEU A 237 5.71 -23.45 11.70
C LEU A 237 6.47 -23.23 13.01
N GLY A 238 7.50 -22.43 12.96
CA GLY A 238 8.34 -22.09 14.12
C GLY A 238 9.40 -23.10 14.48
N LEU A 239 9.52 -24.19 13.70
CA LEU A 239 10.54 -25.21 13.90
C LEU A 239 11.86 -24.88 13.20
N GLU A 240 12.95 -25.42 13.72
CA GLU A 240 14.30 -25.32 13.17
C GLU A 240 15.12 -26.60 13.42
N GLY A 241 16.19 -26.77 12.65
CA GLY A 241 17.14 -27.86 12.83
C GLY A 241 16.50 -29.24 12.82
N GLU A 242 16.86 -30.11 13.79
CA GLU A 242 16.43 -31.51 13.84
C GLU A 242 14.91 -31.66 14.01
N GLU A 243 14.26 -30.77 14.75
CA GLU A 243 12.79 -30.79 14.90
C GLU A 243 12.08 -30.58 13.57
N LEU A 244 12.57 -29.64 12.76
CA LEU A 244 12.02 -29.38 11.44
C LEU A 244 12.31 -30.53 10.47
N VAL A 245 13.52 -31.13 10.53
CA VAL A 245 13.86 -32.32 9.74
C VAL A 245 12.89 -33.46 10.07
N ASN A 246 12.61 -33.72 11.33
CA ASN A 246 11.69 -34.77 11.76
C ASN A 246 10.25 -34.50 11.30
N ALA A 247 9.78 -33.26 11.42
CA ALA A 247 8.43 -32.87 11.00
C ALA A 247 8.25 -32.92 9.46
N THR A 248 9.25 -32.43 8.73
CA THR A 248 9.21 -32.36 7.28
C THR A 248 9.64 -33.65 6.59
N GLY A 249 10.54 -34.45 7.18
CA GLY A 249 11.26 -35.54 6.53
C GLY A 249 12.25 -35.05 5.46
N ILE A 250 12.62 -33.78 5.45
CA ILE A 250 13.61 -33.16 4.56
C ILE A 250 14.93 -33.01 5.32
N SER A 251 15.96 -33.74 4.93
CA SER A 251 17.22 -33.82 5.66
C SER A 251 17.97 -32.47 5.76
N GLY A 252 17.84 -31.65 4.76
CA GLY A 252 18.43 -30.31 4.72
C GLY A 252 17.52 -29.19 5.21
N ALA A 253 16.40 -29.47 5.86
CA ALA A 253 15.54 -28.44 6.43
C ALA A 253 16.28 -27.68 7.54
N ILE A 254 16.30 -26.33 7.45
CA ILE A 254 17.05 -25.47 8.37
C ILE A 254 16.09 -24.75 9.30
N PHE A 255 15.12 -24.05 8.76
CA PHE A 255 14.22 -23.16 9.50
C PHE A 255 12.90 -22.96 8.78
N CYS A 256 11.79 -22.91 9.52
CA CYS A 256 10.47 -22.48 9.03
C CYS A 256 9.92 -21.39 9.94
N HIS A 257 9.70 -20.19 9.41
CA HIS A 257 9.22 -19.06 10.19
C HIS A 257 7.82 -19.34 10.77
N LYS A 258 7.59 -18.98 12.05
CA LYS A 258 6.28 -19.17 12.73
C LYS A 258 5.10 -18.51 12.01
N GLY A 259 5.34 -17.45 11.25
CA GLY A 259 4.33 -16.79 10.41
C GLY A 259 4.13 -17.43 9.03
N GLY A 260 4.87 -18.51 8.71
CA GLY A 260 4.70 -19.26 7.48
C GLY A 260 5.05 -18.53 6.18
N PHE A 261 5.77 -17.41 6.23
CA PHE A 261 6.09 -16.63 5.03
C PHE A 261 7.42 -17.01 4.37
N ILE A 262 8.26 -17.82 5.06
CA ILE A 262 9.54 -18.29 4.54
C ILE A 262 9.96 -19.58 5.25
N MET A 263 10.54 -20.47 4.48
CA MET A 263 11.27 -21.65 4.96
C MET A 263 12.65 -21.69 4.28
N THR A 264 13.67 -22.24 4.94
CA THR A 264 15.01 -22.39 4.39
C THR A 264 15.47 -23.84 4.45
N VAL A 265 16.18 -24.26 3.39
CA VAL A 265 16.77 -25.60 3.27
C VAL A 265 18.19 -25.48 2.70
N LYS A 266 18.96 -26.58 2.75
CA LYS A 266 20.36 -26.60 2.26
C LYS A 266 20.46 -26.60 0.76
N GLU A 267 19.68 -27.47 0.09
CA GLU A 267 19.80 -27.75 -1.36
C GLU A 267 18.49 -27.45 -2.09
N GLN A 268 18.61 -27.09 -3.39
CA GLN A 268 17.46 -26.74 -4.23
C GLN A 268 16.46 -27.89 -4.39
N ASP A 269 16.94 -29.12 -4.58
CA ASP A 269 16.08 -30.29 -4.73
C ASP A 269 15.30 -30.60 -3.44
N GLU A 270 15.88 -30.30 -2.27
CA GLU A 270 15.18 -30.38 -0.99
C GLU A 270 14.10 -29.31 -0.85
N ALA A 271 14.35 -28.11 -1.40
CA ALA A 271 13.33 -27.05 -1.48
C ALA A 271 12.14 -27.48 -2.32
N VAL A 272 12.39 -28.09 -3.48
CA VAL A 272 11.32 -28.64 -4.35
C VAL A 272 10.52 -29.71 -3.62
N LYS A 273 11.20 -30.68 -3.00
CA LYS A 273 10.55 -31.77 -2.21
C LYS A 273 9.68 -31.21 -1.07
N ALA A 274 10.17 -30.15 -0.38
CA ALA A 274 9.40 -29.49 0.68
C ALA A 274 8.12 -28.83 0.13
N CYS A 275 8.22 -28.15 -1.02
CA CYS A 275 7.06 -27.57 -1.69
C CYS A 275 6.05 -28.63 -2.15
N GLU A 276 6.52 -29.72 -2.79
CA GLU A 276 5.67 -30.84 -3.22
C GLU A 276 4.93 -31.46 -2.04
N LYS A 277 5.65 -31.68 -0.92
CA LYS A 277 5.03 -32.20 0.31
C LYS A 277 3.99 -31.23 0.86
N ALA A 278 4.29 -29.94 0.92
CA ALA A 278 3.34 -28.94 1.36
C ALA A 278 2.10 -28.90 0.46
N LEU A 279 2.28 -28.97 -0.87
CA LEU A 279 1.18 -29.04 -1.83
C LEU A 279 0.33 -30.32 -1.66
N SER A 280 0.94 -31.46 -1.40
CA SER A 280 0.23 -32.73 -1.19
C SER A 280 -0.59 -32.76 0.10
N LEU A 281 -0.15 -32.02 1.12
CA LEU A 281 -0.82 -31.91 2.41
C LEU A 281 -1.85 -30.76 2.43
N HIS A 282 -1.76 -29.85 1.44
CA HIS A 282 -2.63 -28.70 1.38
C HIS A 282 -4.07 -29.12 1.04
N LYS A 283 -4.97 -28.78 1.93
CA LYS A 283 -6.40 -28.87 1.64
C LYS A 283 -6.86 -27.48 1.23
N ASP A 284 -7.29 -27.35 -0.02
CA ASP A 284 -7.92 -26.12 -0.48
C ASP A 284 -9.16 -25.84 0.39
N SER A 285 -9.00 -24.95 1.33
CA SER A 285 -10.10 -24.46 2.17
C SER A 285 -10.08 -22.95 2.14
N SER A 286 -11.08 -22.37 1.49
CA SER A 286 -11.31 -20.94 1.47
C SER A 286 -12.49 -20.62 2.36
N VAL A 287 -12.32 -19.63 3.25
CA VAL A 287 -13.37 -19.21 4.16
C VAL A 287 -14.00 -17.93 3.65
N ILE A 288 -15.31 -17.95 3.42
CA ILE A 288 -16.10 -16.72 3.29
C ILE A 288 -16.76 -16.46 4.63
N VAL A 289 -16.57 -15.29 5.17
CA VAL A 289 -17.29 -14.87 6.37
C VAL A 289 -18.55 -14.14 5.95
N TRP A 290 -19.69 -14.65 6.37
CA TRP A 290 -20.95 -13.92 6.39
C TRP A 290 -21.00 -13.11 7.69
N TYR A 291 -21.12 -11.79 7.58
CA TYR A 291 -21.17 -10.88 8.70
C TYR A 291 -22.46 -10.07 8.65
N GLY A 292 -23.26 -10.13 9.71
CA GLY A 292 -24.51 -9.39 9.80
C GLY A 292 -25.10 -9.38 11.21
N SER A 293 -26.12 -8.58 11.42
CA SER A 293 -26.88 -8.62 12.67
C SER A 293 -27.93 -9.73 12.60
N LYS A 294 -28.08 -10.49 13.67
CA LYS A 294 -29.27 -11.35 13.87
C LYS A 294 -30.53 -10.47 14.02
N GLY A 295 -31.00 -9.96 12.90
CA GLY A 295 -32.36 -9.44 12.84
C GLY A 295 -33.34 -10.60 12.91
N ASP A 296 -34.47 -10.39 13.56
CA ASP A 296 -35.57 -11.35 13.84
C ASP A 296 -35.54 -12.65 13.04
N THR A 297 -35.65 -13.74 13.76
CA THR A 297 -35.76 -15.16 13.43
C THR A 297 -36.34 -15.60 12.08
N ALA A 298 -36.95 -14.73 11.31
CA ALA A 298 -37.45 -15.00 9.94
C ALA A 298 -36.30 -15.00 8.87
N ALA A 299 -35.19 -14.30 9.11
CA ALA A 299 -34.05 -14.25 8.18
C ALA A 299 -33.21 -15.52 8.21
N MET A 300 -33.23 -16.29 9.29
CA MET A 300 -32.45 -17.54 9.42
C MET A 300 -32.93 -18.68 8.49
N ALA A 301 -34.11 -18.58 7.91
CA ALA A 301 -34.58 -19.56 6.92
C ALA A 301 -34.03 -19.31 5.52
N CYS A 302 -33.33 -18.21 5.30
CA CYS A 302 -32.71 -17.84 4.01
C CYS A 302 -31.31 -18.41 3.82
N ASP A 303 -30.73 -19.05 4.81
CA ASP A 303 -29.30 -19.36 4.92
C ASP A 303 -28.80 -20.29 3.82
N SER A 304 -29.55 -21.32 3.45
CA SER A 304 -29.08 -22.27 2.44
C SER A 304 -29.02 -21.68 1.04
N GLN A 305 -29.88 -20.74 0.67
CA GLN A 305 -29.87 -20.10 -0.64
C GLN A 305 -28.77 -19.04 -0.75
N THR A 306 -28.57 -18.25 0.30
CA THR A 306 -27.47 -17.26 0.36
C THR A 306 -26.12 -17.94 0.39
N ASP A 307 -25.97 -19.01 1.17
CA ASP A 307 -24.75 -19.80 1.23
C ASP A 307 -24.46 -20.45 -0.13
N GLU A 308 -25.46 -21.00 -0.79
CA GLU A 308 -25.31 -21.57 -2.14
C GLU A 308 -24.92 -20.50 -3.17
N LEU A 309 -25.51 -19.31 -3.10
CA LEU A 309 -25.16 -18.17 -3.94
C LEU A 309 -23.71 -17.74 -3.72
N LEU A 310 -23.27 -17.58 -2.48
CA LEU A 310 -21.91 -17.21 -2.12
C LEU A 310 -20.90 -18.26 -2.58
N ILE A 311 -21.21 -19.55 -2.43
CA ILE A 311 -20.40 -20.65 -2.93
C ILE A 311 -20.28 -20.58 -4.47
N ASN A 312 -21.37 -20.28 -5.17
CA ASN A 312 -21.37 -20.18 -6.62
C ASN A 312 -20.58 -18.95 -7.11
N VAL A 313 -20.72 -17.79 -6.45
CA VAL A 313 -19.93 -16.59 -6.74
C VAL A 313 -18.44 -16.86 -6.49
N ALA A 314 -18.10 -17.52 -5.41
CA ALA A 314 -16.73 -17.89 -5.10
C ALA A 314 -16.14 -18.84 -6.15
N LYS A 315 -16.88 -19.89 -6.56
CA LYS A 315 -16.48 -20.82 -7.62
C LYS A 315 -16.26 -20.10 -8.95
N ALA A 316 -17.13 -19.17 -9.32
CA ALA A 316 -16.99 -18.36 -10.53
C ALA A 316 -15.72 -17.49 -10.53
N ARG A 317 -15.18 -17.16 -9.35
CA ARG A 317 -13.91 -16.47 -9.15
C ARG A 317 -12.72 -17.41 -8.94
N GLY A 318 -12.88 -18.70 -9.20
CA GLY A 318 -11.80 -19.71 -9.08
C GLY A 318 -11.45 -20.10 -7.64
N ILE A 319 -12.24 -19.67 -6.64
CA ILE A 319 -12.03 -20.05 -5.23
C ILE A 319 -12.54 -21.46 -5.01
N LYS A 320 -11.69 -22.37 -4.54
CA LYS A 320 -12.01 -23.79 -4.31
C LYS A 320 -12.19 -24.06 -2.81
N GLY A 321 -12.95 -25.10 -2.48
CA GLY A 321 -13.09 -25.59 -1.11
C GLY A 321 -13.72 -24.57 -0.16
N VAL A 322 -14.77 -23.88 -0.61
CA VAL A 322 -15.40 -22.76 0.14
C VAL A 322 -16.14 -23.27 1.36
N HIS A 323 -15.83 -22.70 2.52
CA HIS A 323 -16.58 -22.81 3.76
C HIS A 323 -17.13 -21.46 4.16
N ILE A 324 -18.40 -21.40 4.54
CA ILE A 324 -19.03 -20.17 5.04
C ILE A 324 -19.02 -20.21 6.56
N CYS A 325 -18.51 -19.13 7.15
CA CYS A 325 -18.53 -18.90 8.59
C CYS A 325 -19.40 -17.70 8.91
N HIS A 326 -20.42 -17.88 9.73
CA HIS A 326 -21.29 -16.81 10.18
C HIS A 326 -20.69 -16.08 11.40
N VAL A 327 -20.63 -14.76 11.33
CA VAL A 327 -20.16 -13.88 12.40
C VAL A 327 -21.26 -12.86 12.69
N ASP A 328 -21.96 -13.04 13.80
CA ASP A 328 -22.98 -12.09 14.21
C ASP A 328 -22.38 -10.72 14.54
N ALA A 329 -22.98 -9.66 14.03
CA ALA A 329 -22.65 -8.31 14.44
C ALA A 329 -22.95 -8.11 15.94
N MET A 330 -22.07 -7.41 16.63
CA MET A 330 -22.35 -7.00 18.01
C MET A 330 -23.39 -5.87 18.01
N PRO A 331 -24.13 -5.67 19.13
CA PRO A 331 -25.00 -4.51 19.26
C PRO A 331 -24.22 -3.20 19.01
N VAL A 332 -24.84 -2.34 18.23
CA VAL A 332 -24.27 -1.02 17.92
C VAL A 332 -24.22 -0.18 19.19
N PRO A 333 -23.13 0.55 19.47
CA PRO A 333 -23.08 1.47 20.61
C PRO A 333 -24.19 2.52 20.51
N GLN A 334 -24.99 2.68 21.56
CA GLN A 334 -25.96 3.76 21.63
C GLN A 334 -25.22 5.11 21.75
N LEU A 335 -25.51 6.02 20.84
CA LEU A 335 -24.98 7.37 20.83
C LEU A 335 -26.13 8.37 20.86
N GLU A 336 -26.03 9.34 21.74
CA GLU A 336 -26.89 10.52 21.67
C GLU A 336 -26.48 11.33 20.43
N LEU A 337 -27.42 11.52 19.53
CA LEU A 337 -27.23 12.19 18.26
C LEU A 337 -27.62 13.65 18.39
N THR A 338 -26.70 14.55 18.12
CA THR A 338 -27.00 15.92 17.74
C THR A 338 -27.36 15.95 16.26
N GLU A 339 -28.31 16.79 15.87
CA GLU A 339 -28.80 16.93 14.49
C GLU A 339 -27.63 17.03 13.47
N ILE A 340 -27.64 16.15 12.48
CA ILE A 340 -26.65 16.12 11.39
C ILE A 340 -27.42 16.07 10.07
N ASP A 341 -27.11 17.02 9.18
CA ASP A 341 -27.88 17.32 7.98
C ASP A 341 -27.72 16.33 6.80
N SER A 342 -26.84 15.33 6.88
CA SER A 342 -26.70 14.32 5.82
C SER A 342 -26.23 12.95 6.32
N GLU A 343 -26.63 11.87 5.63
CA GLU A 343 -26.24 10.49 5.96
C GLU A 343 -24.73 10.25 5.88
N THR A 344 -24.05 10.87 4.94
CA THR A 344 -22.58 10.71 4.75
C THR A 344 -21.81 11.40 5.87
N ALA A 345 -22.20 12.64 6.23
CA ALA A 345 -21.62 13.36 7.34
C ALA A 345 -21.84 12.64 8.68
N TYR A 346 -22.98 11.97 8.84
CA TYR A 346 -23.30 11.18 10.00
C TYR A 346 -22.33 9.99 10.19
N ALA A 347 -22.08 9.22 9.14
CA ALA A 347 -21.14 8.09 9.19
C ALA A 347 -19.70 8.53 9.50
N GLU A 348 -19.26 9.67 8.98
CA GLU A 348 -17.93 10.23 9.25
C GLU A 348 -17.78 10.71 10.69
N VAL A 349 -18.78 11.42 11.21
CA VAL A 349 -18.79 11.87 12.62
C VAL A 349 -18.80 10.70 13.60
N LEU A 350 -19.57 9.65 13.30
CA LEU A 350 -19.58 8.43 14.11
C LEU A 350 -18.20 7.77 14.14
N MET A 351 -17.51 7.71 12.99
CA MET A 351 -16.18 7.08 12.91
C MET A 351 -15.12 7.80 13.73
N GLU A 352 -15.29 9.06 14.04
CA GLU A 352 -14.38 9.81 14.90
C GLU A 352 -14.54 9.49 16.40
N LYS A 353 -15.71 8.99 16.83
CA LYS A 353 -15.98 8.72 18.25
C LYS A 353 -15.22 7.47 18.75
N PRO A 354 -14.53 7.54 19.90
CA PRO A 354 -13.74 6.42 20.45
C PRO A 354 -14.51 5.11 20.57
N GLN A 355 -15.78 5.18 20.94
CA GLN A 355 -16.67 4.02 21.11
C GLN A 355 -16.91 3.28 19.79
N TRP A 356 -17.08 4.04 18.69
CA TRP A 356 -17.22 3.47 17.35
C TRP A 356 -15.90 2.91 16.81
N LYS A 357 -14.79 3.58 17.07
CA LYS A 357 -13.45 3.03 16.73
C LYS A 357 -13.21 1.70 17.43
N ALA A 358 -13.57 1.60 18.72
CA ALA A 358 -13.46 0.36 19.48
C ALA A 358 -14.39 -0.73 18.94
N TYR A 359 -15.65 -0.39 18.65
CA TYR A 359 -16.64 -1.28 18.04
C TYR A 359 -16.14 -1.84 16.71
N VAL A 360 -15.77 -0.99 15.77
CA VAL A 360 -15.28 -1.42 14.44
C VAL A 360 -14.04 -2.29 14.56
N LYS A 361 -13.10 -1.92 15.43
CA LYS A 361 -11.89 -2.71 15.68
C LYS A 361 -12.21 -4.11 16.18
N GLU A 362 -13.16 -4.25 17.09
CA GLU A 362 -13.55 -5.56 17.62
C GLU A 362 -14.32 -6.39 16.57
N GLN A 363 -15.24 -5.78 15.79
CA GLN A 363 -15.93 -6.48 14.70
C GLN A 363 -14.91 -7.04 13.68
N VAL A 364 -13.98 -6.19 13.21
CA VAL A 364 -12.95 -6.59 12.25
C VAL A 364 -12.07 -7.70 12.84
N LYS A 365 -11.71 -7.63 14.12
CA LYS A 365 -10.93 -8.68 14.79
C LYS A 365 -11.66 -10.03 14.81
N ARG A 366 -12.97 -10.03 15.08
CA ARG A 366 -13.81 -11.24 15.08
C ARG A 366 -13.89 -11.86 13.68
N ILE A 367 -14.07 -11.04 12.64
CA ILE A 367 -14.08 -11.48 11.24
C ILE A 367 -12.72 -12.08 10.86
N LEU A 368 -11.63 -11.37 11.13
CA LEU A 368 -10.27 -11.77 10.75
C LEU A 368 -9.77 -13.03 11.48
N LYS A 369 -10.39 -13.43 12.60
CA LYS A 369 -10.12 -14.71 13.29
C LYS A 369 -10.26 -15.91 12.34
N TYR A 370 -11.19 -15.83 11.39
CA TYR A 370 -11.46 -16.90 10.44
C TYR A 370 -10.56 -16.83 9.19
N ARG A 371 -9.68 -15.83 9.07
CA ARG A 371 -8.81 -15.60 7.90
C ARG A 371 -9.59 -15.66 6.58
N PRO A 372 -10.64 -14.84 6.40
CA PRO A 372 -11.52 -14.94 5.24
C PRO A 372 -10.82 -14.57 3.93
N GLU A 373 -11.18 -15.26 2.86
CA GLU A 373 -10.86 -14.87 1.48
C GLU A 373 -11.72 -13.70 1.02
N ALA A 374 -12.98 -13.67 1.49
CA ALA A 374 -13.90 -12.59 1.27
C ALA A 374 -14.88 -12.50 2.44
N VAL A 375 -15.52 -11.34 2.60
CA VAL A 375 -16.56 -11.10 3.59
C VAL A 375 -17.82 -10.66 2.87
N TYR A 376 -18.89 -11.39 3.07
CA TYR A 376 -20.23 -10.93 2.71
C TYR A 376 -20.81 -10.16 3.90
N VAL A 377 -21.24 -8.93 3.65
CA VAL A 377 -21.76 -8.04 4.70
C VAL A 377 -23.23 -7.78 4.47
N GLU A 378 -24.04 -8.16 5.45
CA GLU A 378 -25.48 -7.91 5.45
C GLU A 378 -25.87 -7.03 6.63
N GLY A 379 -26.75 -6.08 6.41
CA GLY A 379 -27.28 -5.19 7.45
C GLY A 379 -27.49 -3.76 6.98
N ASN A 380 -27.85 -2.91 7.93
CA ASN A 380 -28.04 -1.49 7.69
C ASN A 380 -26.72 -0.83 7.26
N ALA A 381 -26.78 0.01 6.24
CA ALA A 381 -25.62 0.70 5.70
C ALA A 381 -24.84 1.51 6.76
N PHE A 382 -25.51 2.11 7.72
CA PHE A 382 -24.88 2.87 8.82
C PHE A 382 -24.02 2.00 9.73
N GLU A 383 -24.46 0.80 10.03
CA GLU A 383 -23.78 -0.13 10.93
C GLU A 383 -22.64 -0.86 10.24
N THR A 384 -22.82 -1.15 8.96
CA THR A 384 -21.91 -1.98 8.18
C THR A 384 -20.82 -1.19 7.47
N TYR A 385 -21.10 0.05 7.03
CA TYR A 385 -20.15 0.87 6.27
C TYR A 385 -18.80 1.05 6.97
N PRO A 386 -18.72 1.38 8.27
CA PRO A 386 -17.42 1.50 8.95
C PRO A 386 -16.63 0.20 8.98
N VAL A 387 -17.30 -0.94 9.10
CA VAL A 387 -16.68 -2.27 9.07
C VAL A 387 -16.19 -2.58 7.66
N ILE A 388 -16.99 -2.33 6.63
CA ILE A 388 -16.62 -2.50 5.22
C ILE A 388 -15.37 -1.67 4.90
N ARG A 389 -15.37 -0.38 5.28
CA ARG A 389 -14.21 0.51 5.08
C ARG A 389 -12.95 -0.03 5.77
N ALA A 390 -13.09 -0.52 6.99
CA ALA A 390 -11.97 -1.09 7.74
C ALA A 390 -11.44 -2.40 7.14
N LEU A 391 -12.30 -3.26 6.59
CA LEU A 391 -11.93 -4.48 5.87
C LEU A 391 -11.21 -4.14 4.57
N ARG A 392 -11.72 -3.19 3.77
CA ARG A 392 -11.10 -2.74 2.53
C ARG A 392 -9.71 -2.13 2.76
N LYS A 393 -9.51 -1.35 3.83
CA LYS A 393 -8.17 -0.87 4.25
C LYS A 393 -7.19 -2.00 4.56
N LYS A 394 -7.67 -3.19 4.83
CA LYS A 394 -6.88 -4.41 5.06
C LYS A 394 -6.81 -5.32 3.83
N HIS A 395 -7.25 -4.83 2.68
CA HIS A 395 -7.31 -5.57 1.42
C HIS A 395 -8.13 -6.86 1.50
N ILE A 396 -9.17 -6.89 2.34
CA ILE A 396 -10.13 -8.00 2.39
C ILE A 396 -11.26 -7.68 1.40
N PRO A 397 -11.52 -8.54 0.41
CA PRO A 397 -12.65 -8.40 -0.51
C PRO A 397 -13.97 -8.41 0.26
N VAL A 398 -14.84 -7.45 -0.04
CA VAL A 398 -16.21 -7.40 0.48
C VAL A 398 -17.18 -7.61 -0.67
N LEU A 399 -18.01 -8.64 -0.53
CA LEU A 399 -19.03 -9.08 -1.49
C LEU A 399 -20.35 -8.35 -1.26
#